data_b25ba1a50ac158e2a412d1097bfecd03
#
_entry.id   b25ba1a50ac158e2a412d1097bfecd03
#
_cell.length_a   1.000
_cell.length_b   1.000
_cell.length_c   1.000
_cell.angle_alpha   90.00
_cell.angle_beta   90.00
_cell.angle_gamma   90.00
#
_symmetry.space_group_name_H-M   'P 1'
#
loop_
_entity.id
_entity.type
_entity.pdbx_description
1 polymer ?
#
loop_
_entity_poly.entity_id
_entity_poly.type
_entity_poly.pdbx_seq_one_letter_code
_entity_poly.pdbx_strand_id
1 'polypeptide(L)'
;MLACLAATLAVAGPAAATEGYFQTGYGTVQKGQAGAGVAHPEDATSLAVNPAGLVDVGNQINTAFTLFSPRRQVEVTGGGFVATGTTTSRNDWFALPNVAYSRQIDGQSAWGVALYGNGGMNTTWPAVANGGGSGLFLGGRAGVDLQQLLVTVGYARRLSSDLSIGIAPVFAVQKFRAEGLGAFAGYSATGNLTSGRDDYAYGGGFRGGLQWTLRPGLRFGLSGQTPIWSTRFEKYDGLFADRGSFDIPGSVAAGIAFDVTPSVTLLADYHHIFYSAVPAVGNSSLAFLAGTPFGASGGSGFGWRDVDVVALGVSWRATTDLTLRAGYSHNTDPISSRDVLLNILAPAVVTDHLSTGLSWRLTGNSGFDLALGWVPRHHVVGVSPAAFGGQRIDLSMEQYEASAGYSYRF
;
A
#
# COMPACT_ATOMS: atom_id res chain seq x y z
N MET A 1 9.21 13.71 -21.31
CA MET A 1 8.30 13.24 -20.27
C MET A 1 8.17 11.70 -20.20
N LEU A 2 7.92 10.99 -21.30
CA LEU A 2 7.87 9.51 -21.29
C LEU A 2 9.20 8.84 -20.87
N ALA A 3 10.34 9.40 -21.25
CA ALA A 3 11.66 8.86 -20.88
C ALA A 3 11.96 8.98 -19.36
N CYS A 4 11.42 10.00 -18.67
CA CYS A 4 11.52 10.12 -17.22
C CYS A 4 10.61 9.12 -16.48
N LEU A 5 9.45 8.77 -17.07
CA LEU A 5 8.55 7.75 -16.52
C LEU A 5 9.19 6.35 -16.57
N ALA A 6 9.89 6.03 -17.66
CA ALA A 6 10.61 4.76 -17.81
C ALA A 6 11.83 4.66 -16.86
N ALA A 7 12.51 5.78 -16.60
CA ALA A 7 13.65 5.82 -15.68
C ALA A 7 13.22 5.64 -14.21
N THR A 8 12.02 6.13 -13.82
CA THR A 8 11.48 5.94 -12.46
C THR A 8 11.05 4.49 -12.20
N LEU A 9 10.56 3.78 -13.20
CA LEU A 9 10.25 2.35 -13.08
C LEU A 9 11.49 1.47 -12.90
N ALA A 10 12.65 1.90 -13.41
CA ALA A 10 13.91 1.17 -13.27
C ALA A 10 14.57 1.37 -11.89
N VAL A 11 14.18 2.40 -11.14
CA VAL A 11 14.73 2.73 -9.81
C VAL A 11 13.77 2.33 -8.68
N ALA A 12 12.47 2.08 -8.98
CA ALA A 12 11.52 1.59 -8.01
C ALA A 12 11.86 0.14 -7.68
N GLY A 13 12.53 -0.09 -6.55
CA GLY A 13 12.61 -1.41 -5.93
C GLY A 13 11.21 -1.91 -5.58
N PRO A 14 11.02 -3.22 -5.38
CA PRO A 14 9.71 -3.77 -5.03
C PRO A 14 9.17 -3.09 -3.77
N ALA A 15 7.94 -2.60 -3.86
CA ALA A 15 7.22 -1.99 -2.75
C ALA A 15 6.69 -3.09 -1.81
N ALA A 16 6.58 -2.79 -0.54
CA ALA A 16 5.94 -3.67 0.43
C ALA A 16 4.93 -2.90 1.27
N ALA A 17 4.02 -3.62 1.88
CA ALA A 17 2.73 -3.19 2.35
C ALA A 17 2.68 -2.89 3.85
N THR A 18 1.75 -2.05 4.27
CA THR A 18 1.47 -1.69 5.66
C THR A 18 -0.01 -1.86 6.02
N GLU A 19 -0.94 -1.40 5.18
CA GLU A 19 -2.39 -1.60 5.34
C GLU A 19 -2.87 -2.67 4.33
N GLY A 20 -2.55 -3.94 4.62
CA GLY A 20 -2.54 -4.98 3.61
C GLY A 20 -1.33 -4.79 2.68
N TYR A 21 -1.53 -4.37 1.43
CA TYR A 21 -0.42 -3.97 0.54
C TYR A 21 -0.45 -2.48 0.14
N PHE A 22 -1.28 -1.65 0.79
CA PHE A 22 -1.26 -0.20 0.64
C PHE A 22 -0.25 0.45 1.58
N GLN A 23 0.30 1.60 1.22
CA GLN A 23 1.18 2.38 2.08
C GLN A 23 0.40 3.13 3.17
N THR A 24 1.00 3.27 4.34
CA THR A 24 0.55 4.18 5.38
C THR A 24 0.91 5.62 4.98
N GLY A 25 0.04 6.24 4.21
CA GLY A 25 0.22 7.61 3.71
C GLY A 25 1.11 7.76 2.48
N TYR A 26 0.83 8.80 1.72
CA TYR A 26 1.55 9.18 0.50
C TYR A 26 2.24 10.53 0.69
N GLY A 27 3.57 10.55 0.58
CA GLY A 27 4.39 11.73 0.88
C GLY A 27 4.89 11.77 2.33
N THR A 28 5.98 12.50 2.55
CA THR A 28 6.71 12.49 3.82
C THR A 28 5.89 13.10 4.96
N VAL A 29 5.12 14.14 4.68
CA VAL A 29 4.29 14.83 5.69
C VAL A 29 3.27 13.88 6.28
N GLN A 30 2.49 13.18 5.43
CA GLN A 30 1.45 12.26 5.88
C GLN A 30 2.03 11.01 6.56
N LYS A 31 3.18 10.51 6.09
CA LYS A 31 3.91 9.42 6.74
C LYS A 31 4.31 9.76 8.17
N GLY A 32 4.69 11.02 8.44
CA GLY A 32 4.99 11.51 9.79
C GLY A 32 3.78 11.56 10.75
N GLN A 33 2.58 11.32 10.22
CA GLN A 33 1.30 11.32 10.96
C GLN A 33 0.61 9.95 10.89
N ALA A 34 1.37 8.86 10.60
CA ALA A 34 0.86 7.50 10.44
C ALA A 34 -0.34 7.41 9.46
N GLY A 35 -0.29 8.17 8.37
CA GLY A 35 -1.32 8.17 7.33
C GLY A 35 -2.47 9.13 7.56
N ALA A 36 -2.65 9.72 8.74
CA ALA A 36 -3.71 10.70 8.96
C ALA A 36 -3.51 11.96 8.12
N GLY A 37 -4.61 12.54 7.59
CA GLY A 37 -4.54 13.76 6.79
C GLY A 37 -5.65 13.94 5.75
N VAL A 38 -6.71 13.13 5.75
CA VAL A 38 -7.84 13.23 4.81
C VAL A 38 -8.51 14.60 4.86
N ALA A 39 -8.59 15.22 6.05
CA ALA A 39 -9.14 16.56 6.28
C ALA A 39 -8.07 17.65 6.44
N HIS A 40 -6.79 17.34 6.19
CA HIS A 40 -5.66 18.25 6.46
C HIS A 40 -4.63 18.26 5.32
N PRO A 41 -4.95 18.86 4.17
CA PRO A 41 -4.02 18.98 3.06
C PRO A 41 -2.90 19.95 3.43
N GLU A 42 -1.64 19.49 3.42
CA GLU A 42 -0.48 20.32 3.74
C GLU A 42 0.41 20.57 2.52
N ASP A 43 0.41 19.64 1.57
CA ASP A 43 1.23 19.72 0.35
C ASP A 43 0.52 19.08 -0.86
N ALA A 44 1.16 19.12 -2.04
CA ALA A 44 0.58 18.60 -3.28
C ALA A 44 0.38 17.07 -3.27
N THR A 45 1.01 16.32 -2.34
CA THR A 45 0.79 14.88 -2.22
C THR A 45 -0.59 14.54 -1.67
N SER A 46 -1.31 15.53 -1.09
CA SER A 46 -2.71 15.40 -0.69
C SER A 46 -3.63 14.98 -1.83
N LEU A 47 -3.24 15.22 -3.11
CA LEU A 47 -3.93 14.71 -4.29
C LEU A 47 -4.07 13.17 -4.27
N ALA A 48 -3.08 12.47 -3.73
CA ALA A 48 -3.10 11.02 -3.58
C ALA A 48 -4.01 10.54 -2.44
N VAL A 49 -4.53 11.43 -1.61
CA VAL A 49 -5.38 11.13 -0.44
C VAL A 49 -6.79 11.68 -0.65
N ASN A 50 -6.91 12.99 -0.82
CA ASN A 50 -8.17 13.70 -1.02
C ASN A 50 -7.95 14.82 -2.04
N PRO A 51 -8.39 14.67 -3.29
CA PRO A 51 -8.15 15.65 -4.34
C PRO A 51 -8.79 17.02 -4.07
N ALA A 52 -9.82 17.09 -3.21
CA ALA A 52 -10.45 18.36 -2.84
C ALA A 52 -9.48 19.32 -2.12
N GLY A 53 -8.43 18.78 -1.49
CA GLY A 53 -7.40 19.56 -0.79
C GLY A 53 -6.49 20.40 -1.70
N LEU A 54 -6.46 20.14 -3.03
CA LEU A 54 -5.60 20.89 -3.96
C LEU A 54 -5.83 22.41 -3.93
N VAL A 55 -7.05 22.86 -3.64
CA VAL A 55 -7.36 24.30 -3.57
C VAL A 55 -6.72 25.01 -2.37
N ASP A 56 -6.23 24.24 -1.37
CA ASP A 56 -5.68 24.76 -0.12
C ASP A 56 -4.14 24.76 -0.11
N VAL A 57 -3.49 23.96 -0.95
CA VAL A 57 -2.03 23.76 -0.87
C VAL A 57 -1.19 24.76 -1.69
N GLY A 58 -1.81 25.52 -2.60
CA GLY A 58 -1.12 26.54 -3.39
C GLY A 58 -0.28 25.97 -4.53
N ASN A 59 0.59 26.81 -5.11
CA ASN A 59 1.49 26.44 -6.21
C ASN A 59 2.75 25.81 -5.63
N GLN A 60 2.95 24.52 -5.86
CA GLN A 60 4.14 23.85 -5.34
C GLN A 60 4.48 22.55 -6.10
N ILE A 61 5.73 22.16 -5.93
CA ILE A 61 6.22 20.83 -6.28
C ILE A 61 6.76 20.18 -4.99
N ASN A 62 6.41 18.92 -4.80
CA ASN A 62 6.89 18.09 -3.70
C ASN A 62 7.56 16.86 -4.28
N THR A 63 8.71 16.52 -3.76
CA THR A 63 9.42 15.29 -4.05
C THR A 63 9.70 14.57 -2.74
N ALA A 64 9.57 13.26 -2.74
CA ALA A 64 9.92 12.45 -1.58
C ALA A 64 10.56 11.13 -2.01
N PHE A 65 11.40 10.62 -1.15
CA PHE A 65 12.02 9.33 -1.27
C PHE A 65 11.91 8.60 0.07
N THR A 66 11.31 7.43 0.04
CA THR A 66 11.13 6.60 1.23
C THR A 66 11.95 5.33 1.10
N LEU A 67 12.75 5.03 2.11
CA LEU A 67 13.34 3.72 2.35
C LEU A 67 12.41 2.93 3.27
N PHE A 68 11.97 1.78 2.80
CA PHE A 68 11.05 0.89 3.51
C PHE A 68 11.70 -0.46 3.74
N SER A 69 11.62 -0.99 4.96
CA SER A 69 12.25 -2.25 5.36
C SER A 69 11.28 -3.16 6.12
N PRO A 70 10.49 -3.99 5.41
CA PRO A 70 9.69 -5.04 6.03
C PRO A 70 10.56 -6.28 6.27
N ARG A 71 10.56 -6.79 7.48
CA ARG A 71 11.26 -8.01 7.89
C ARG A 71 10.25 -9.12 8.07
N ARG A 72 10.18 -10.04 7.09
CA ARG A 72 9.18 -11.11 7.03
C ARG A 72 9.82 -12.44 7.39
N GLN A 73 9.13 -13.20 8.22
CA GLN A 73 9.57 -14.49 8.72
C GLN A 73 8.40 -15.48 8.72
N VAL A 74 8.68 -16.72 8.41
CA VAL A 74 7.77 -17.85 8.61
C VAL A 74 8.44 -18.87 9.51
N GLU A 75 7.69 -19.36 10.52
CA GLU A 75 8.07 -20.50 11.34
C GLU A 75 7.08 -21.64 11.12
N VAL A 76 7.59 -22.82 10.75
CA VAL A 76 6.79 -24.00 10.45
C VAL A 76 7.18 -25.13 11.38
N THR A 77 6.19 -25.70 12.07
CA THR A 77 6.38 -26.87 12.95
C THR A 77 5.51 -28.04 12.52
N GLY A 78 6.02 -29.25 12.72
CA GLY A 78 5.42 -30.50 12.22
C GLY A 78 5.98 -30.92 10.85
N GLY A 79 5.88 -32.20 10.54
CA GLY A 79 6.26 -32.73 9.22
C GLY A 79 5.16 -32.51 8.20
N GLY A 80 5.51 -32.18 6.94
CA GLY A 80 4.54 -32.00 5.87
C GLY A 80 5.13 -31.36 4.62
N PHE A 81 4.31 -30.63 3.89
CA PHE A 81 4.64 -30.07 2.58
C PHE A 81 5.58 -28.84 2.68
N VAL A 82 5.36 -27.97 3.66
CA VAL A 82 6.16 -26.76 3.84
C VAL A 82 7.44 -27.12 4.61
N ALA A 83 8.58 -26.55 4.22
CA ALA A 83 9.85 -26.77 4.93
C ALA A 83 9.72 -26.38 6.41
N THR A 84 10.07 -27.30 7.30
CA THR A 84 10.01 -27.12 8.76
C THR A 84 11.16 -26.22 9.24
N GLY A 85 10.90 -25.43 10.26
CA GLY A 85 11.85 -24.50 10.87
C GLY A 85 11.52 -23.04 10.59
N THR A 86 12.44 -22.16 10.95
CA THR A 86 12.32 -20.72 10.75
C THR A 86 13.03 -20.28 9.48
N THR A 87 12.31 -19.57 8.62
CA THR A 87 12.86 -19.01 7.37
C THR A 87 12.54 -17.52 7.30
N THR A 88 13.56 -16.73 6.95
CA THR A 88 13.43 -15.28 6.77
C THR A 88 13.52 -14.90 5.29
N SER A 89 12.65 -14.01 4.83
CA SER A 89 12.71 -13.45 3.48
C SER A 89 13.95 -12.57 3.34
N ARG A 90 14.66 -12.70 2.21
CA ARG A 90 15.98 -12.07 2.02
C ARG A 90 15.93 -10.65 1.47
N ASN A 91 14.87 -10.29 0.73
CA ASN A 91 14.73 -8.95 0.15
C ASN A 91 13.91 -8.10 1.11
N ASP A 92 14.55 -7.21 1.84
CA ASP A 92 13.96 -6.45 2.95
C ASP A 92 14.21 -4.93 2.88
N TRP A 93 14.70 -4.42 1.73
CA TRP A 93 14.88 -2.98 1.49
C TRP A 93 14.25 -2.55 0.18
N PHE A 94 13.41 -1.50 0.25
CA PHE A 94 12.66 -1.00 -0.87
C PHE A 94 12.70 0.53 -0.93
N ALA A 95 12.79 1.06 -2.15
CA ALA A 95 12.82 2.49 -2.44
C ALA A 95 11.49 2.92 -3.05
N LEU A 96 10.82 3.90 -2.46
CA LEU A 96 9.52 4.40 -2.88
C LEU A 96 9.63 5.90 -3.23
N PRO A 97 9.75 6.25 -4.52
CA PRO A 97 9.73 7.65 -4.93
C PRO A 97 8.29 8.18 -4.97
N ASN A 98 8.16 9.47 -4.67
CA ASN A 98 6.93 10.24 -4.79
C ASN A 98 7.24 11.62 -5.37
N VAL A 99 6.44 12.07 -6.33
CA VAL A 99 6.51 13.41 -6.89
C VAL A 99 5.10 13.95 -7.06
N ALA A 100 4.83 15.14 -6.56
CA ALA A 100 3.54 15.80 -6.74
C ALA A 100 3.72 17.26 -7.13
N TYR A 101 2.80 17.74 -7.93
CA TYR A 101 2.74 19.11 -8.40
C TYR A 101 1.31 19.65 -8.22
N SER A 102 1.16 20.86 -7.73
CA SER A 102 -0.12 21.57 -7.68
C SER A 102 0.01 22.98 -8.21
N ARG A 103 -1.07 23.45 -8.85
CA ARG A 103 -1.17 24.80 -9.37
C ARG A 103 -2.58 25.34 -9.23
N GLN A 104 -2.69 26.54 -8.68
CA GLN A 104 -3.93 27.32 -8.68
C GLN A 104 -4.22 27.82 -10.10
N ILE A 105 -5.44 27.67 -10.56
CA ILE A 105 -5.93 28.21 -11.83
C ILE A 105 -6.44 29.64 -11.59
N ASP A 106 -7.21 29.78 -10.51
CA ASP A 106 -7.80 31.01 -10.02
C ASP A 106 -7.99 30.94 -8.50
N GLY A 107 -8.68 31.89 -7.88
CA GLY A 107 -8.92 31.90 -6.43
C GLY A 107 -9.82 30.76 -5.91
N GLN A 108 -10.44 29.96 -6.80
CA GLN A 108 -11.39 28.90 -6.45
C GLN A 108 -11.04 27.53 -6.98
N SER A 109 -10.14 27.44 -7.95
CA SER A 109 -9.85 26.19 -8.67
C SER A 109 -8.36 25.88 -8.70
N ALA A 110 -8.02 24.62 -8.58
CA ALA A 110 -6.66 24.11 -8.68
C ALA A 110 -6.61 22.80 -9.47
N TRP A 111 -5.46 22.53 -10.07
CA TRP A 111 -5.16 21.23 -10.65
C TRP A 111 -3.81 20.71 -10.15
N GLY A 112 -3.58 19.44 -10.29
CA GLY A 112 -2.33 18.84 -9.89
C GLY A 112 -2.05 17.49 -10.55
N VAL A 113 -0.83 17.03 -10.40
CA VAL A 113 -0.39 15.71 -10.84
C VAL A 113 0.41 15.09 -9.70
N ALA A 114 0.17 13.82 -9.40
CA ALA A 114 1.00 13.07 -8.47
C ALA A 114 1.41 11.73 -9.09
N LEU A 115 2.67 11.34 -8.85
CA LEU A 115 3.24 10.05 -9.19
C LEU A 115 3.75 9.43 -7.89
N TYR A 116 3.26 8.25 -7.53
CA TYR A 116 3.58 7.61 -6.26
C TYR A 116 3.44 6.09 -6.34
N GLY A 117 4.23 5.38 -5.53
CA GLY A 117 3.98 3.98 -5.26
C GLY A 117 2.67 3.81 -4.49
N ASN A 118 1.82 2.87 -4.88
CA ASN A 118 0.63 2.54 -4.09
C ASN A 118 0.97 1.58 -2.96
N GLY A 119 1.85 0.64 -3.26
CA GLY A 119 2.27 -0.46 -2.42
C GLY A 119 2.71 -1.64 -3.24
N GLY A 120 2.63 -2.82 -2.65
CA GLY A 120 2.98 -4.07 -3.31
C GLY A 120 3.14 -5.22 -2.34
N MET A 121 3.48 -6.37 -2.87
CA MET A 121 3.78 -7.58 -2.10
C MET A 121 5.12 -8.12 -2.55
N ASN A 122 6.02 -8.35 -1.61
CA ASN A 122 7.30 -8.97 -1.94
C ASN A 122 7.70 -9.97 -0.88
N THR A 123 8.14 -11.14 -1.33
CA THR A 123 8.86 -12.11 -0.54
C THR A 123 9.95 -12.76 -1.39
N THR A 124 11.05 -13.14 -0.76
CA THR A 124 12.15 -13.86 -1.38
C THR A 124 12.64 -14.91 -0.40
N TRP A 125 12.00 -16.07 -0.43
CA TRP A 125 12.35 -17.20 0.43
C TRP A 125 13.53 -17.98 -0.15
N PRO A 126 14.57 -18.25 0.64
CA PRO A 126 15.71 -19.03 0.17
C PRO A 126 15.34 -20.50 -0.09
N ALA A 127 16.16 -21.16 -0.87
CA ALA A 127 16.08 -22.60 -1.06
C ALA A 127 16.61 -23.34 0.20
N VAL A 128 15.73 -23.52 1.19
CA VAL A 128 16.03 -24.29 2.41
C VAL A 128 15.82 -25.79 2.17
N ALA A 129 16.43 -26.66 2.99
CA ALA A 129 16.19 -28.08 2.91
C ALA A 129 14.73 -28.43 3.25
N ASN A 130 14.12 -29.35 2.48
CA ASN A 130 12.73 -29.76 2.65
C ASN A 130 12.55 -31.22 2.25
N GLY A 131 12.64 -32.14 3.21
CA GLY A 131 12.32 -33.57 3.08
C GLY A 131 13.14 -34.30 2.00
N GLY A 132 13.46 -34.17 0.99
CA GLY A 132 14.19 -34.73 -0.15
C GLY A 132 14.31 -33.75 -1.30
N GLY A 133 13.80 -32.53 -1.09
CA GLY A 133 13.83 -31.41 -2.04
C GLY A 133 14.43 -30.14 -1.42
N SER A 134 14.17 -29.02 -2.03
CA SER A 134 14.60 -27.72 -1.54
C SER A 134 13.54 -26.64 -1.69
N GLY A 135 13.61 -25.62 -0.82
CA GLY A 135 12.68 -24.51 -0.78
C GLY A 135 11.42 -24.76 0.04
N LEU A 136 10.74 -23.69 0.42
CA LEU A 136 9.55 -23.78 1.26
C LEU A 136 8.47 -24.70 0.67
N PHE A 137 8.31 -24.67 -0.66
CA PHE A 137 7.30 -25.44 -1.40
C PHE A 137 7.92 -26.49 -2.36
N LEU A 138 9.08 -27.06 -2.03
CA LEU A 138 9.80 -28.05 -2.85
C LEU A 138 10.27 -27.55 -4.23
N GLY A 139 10.05 -26.27 -4.55
CA GLY A 139 10.36 -25.65 -5.85
C GLY A 139 11.65 -24.80 -5.86
N GLY A 140 12.56 -24.99 -4.90
CA GLY A 140 13.74 -24.12 -4.75
C GLY A 140 13.41 -22.79 -4.09
N ARG A 141 13.97 -21.68 -4.59
CA ARG A 141 13.55 -20.33 -4.14
C ARG A 141 12.07 -20.12 -4.44
N ALA A 142 11.37 -19.47 -3.52
CA ALA A 142 9.97 -19.13 -3.68
C ALA A 142 9.72 -17.68 -3.31
N GLY A 143 8.70 -17.08 -3.92
CA GLY A 143 8.28 -15.73 -3.57
C GLY A 143 7.51 -15.04 -4.66
N VAL A 144 7.05 -13.85 -4.34
CA VAL A 144 6.34 -12.95 -5.26
C VAL A 144 6.98 -11.56 -5.22
N ASP A 145 6.80 -10.81 -6.29
CA ASP A 145 7.21 -9.42 -6.41
C ASP A 145 6.13 -8.65 -7.17
N LEU A 146 5.21 -8.02 -6.44
CA LEU A 146 4.21 -7.09 -6.95
C LEU A 146 4.66 -5.66 -6.65
N GLN A 147 4.67 -4.81 -7.65
CA GLN A 147 4.94 -3.38 -7.55
C GLN A 147 3.83 -2.61 -8.24
N GLN A 148 3.33 -1.55 -7.60
CA GLN A 148 2.27 -0.72 -8.12
C GLN A 148 2.70 0.74 -8.11
N LEU A 149 2.74 1.37 -9.31
CA LEU A 149 2.99 2.78 -9.51
C LEU A 149 1.70 3.43 -9.99
N LEU A 150 1.27 4.50 -9.31
CA LEU A 150 0.10 5.27 -9.68
C LEU A 150 0.49 6.66 -10.20
N VAL A 151 -0.23 7.11 -11.22
CA VAL A 151 -0.20 8.47 -11.73
C VAL A 151 -1.61 9.03 -11.63
N THR A 152 -1.76 10.12 -10.91
CA THR A 152 -3.06 10.78 -10.65
C THR A 152 -3.01 12.19 -11.20
N VAL A 153 -4.03 12.59 -11.95
CA VAL A 153 -4.22 13.97 -12.41
C VAL A 153 -5.51 14.48 -11.79
N GLY A 154 -5.45 15.54 -10.98
CA GLY A 154 -6.58 16.02 -10.22
C GLY A 154 -7.01 17.43 -10.57
N TYR A 155 -8.30 17.68 -10.38
CA TYR A 155 -8.91 19.00 -10.39
C TYR A 155 -9.76 19.17 -9.14
N ALA A 156 -9.63 20.33 -8.52
CA ALA A 156 -10.44 20.70 -7.35
C ALA A 156 -11.05 22.09 -7.51
N ARG A 157 -12.21 22.27 -6.88
CA ARG A 157 -12.92 23.56 -6.89
C ARG A 157 -13.58 23.84 -5.55
N ARG A 158 -13.46 25.09 -5.09
CA ARG A 158 -14.25 25.63 -3.99
C ARG A 158 -15.66 25.91 -4.49
N LEU A 159 -16.66 25.33 -3.85
CA LEU A 159 -18.06 25.56 -4.12
C LEU A 159 -18.61 26.72 -3.26
N SER A 160 -18.02 26.91 -2.06
CA SER A 160 -18.27 28.01 -1.15
C SER A 160 -16.99 28.35 -0.39
N SER A 161 -17.04 29.30 0.55
CA SER A 161 -15.93 29.60 1.47
C SER A 161 -15.46 28.39 2.27
N ASP A 162 -16.38 27.46 2.53
CA ASP A 162 -16.19 26.39 3.50
C ASP A 162 -16.16 24.99 2.88
N LEU A 163 -16.54 24.87 1.59
CA LEU A 163 -16.71 23.57 0.91
C LEU A 163 -15.90 23.52 -0.38
N SER A 164 -15.08 22.50 -0.53
CA SER A 164 -14.42 22.16 -1.78
C SER A 164 -14.67 20.71 -2.18
N ILE A 165 -14.63 20.44 -3.46
CA ILE A 165 -14.71 19.12 -4.06
C ILE A 165 -13.53 18.90 -5.01
N GLY A 166 -13.16 17.65 -5.22
CA GLY A 166 -12.13 17.30 -6.18
C GLY A 166 -12.40 15.96 -6.84
N ILE A 167 -11.87 15.80 -8.05
CA ILE A 167 -11.92 14.57 -8.81
C ILE A 167 -10.56 14.34 -9.47
N ALA A 168 -10.17 13.08 -9.56
CA ALA A 168 -8.89 12.69 -10.14
C ALA A 168 -9.00 11.32 -10.84
N PRO A 169 -8.84 11.23 -12.17
CA PRO A 169 -8.48 9.98 -12.82
C PRO A 169 -7.15 9.47 -12.26
N VAL A 170 -7.09 8.16 -12.06
CA VAL A 170 -5.93 7.44 -11.55
C VAL A 170 -5.53 6.38 -12.56
N PHE A 171 -4.28 6.39 -12.98
CA PHE A 171 -3.68 5.40 -13.87
C PHE A 171 -2.66 4.57 -13.09
N ALA A 172 -2.67 3.26 -13.30
CA ALA A 172 -1.76 2.33 -12.64
C ALA A 172 -0.89 1.58 -13.64
N VAL A 173 0.36 1.38 -13.25
CA VAL A 173 1.25 0.38 -13.86
C VAL A 173 1.60 -0.60 -12.75
N GLN A 174 1.33 -1.88 -13.01
CA GLN A 174 1.68 -2.96 -12.10
C GLN A 174 2.74 -3.84 -12.74
N LYS A 175 3.73 -4.25 -11.96
CA LYS A 175 4.70 -5.28 -12.31
C LYS A 175 4.53 -6.46 -11.36
N PHE A 176 4.49 -7.66 -11.90
CA PHE A 176 4.38 -8.88 -11.10
C PHE A 176 5.34 -9.95 -11.55
N ARG A 177 5.84 -10.71 -10.56
CA ARG A 177 6.65 -11.91 -10.74
C ARG A 177 6.39 -12.90 -9.61
N ALA A 178 6.34 -14.19 -9.95
CA ALA A 178 6.29 -15.27 -8.97
C ALA A 178 7.27 -16.40 -9.34
N GLU A 179 7.87 -17.01 -8.33
CA GLU A 179 8.79 -18.14 -8.48
C GLU A 179 8.57 -19.20 -7.39
N GLY A 180 8.96 -20.44 -7.67
CA GLY A 180 8.96 -21.55 -6.69
C GLY A 180 7.61 -22.19 -6.41
N LEU A 181 6.58 -21.96 -7.25
CA LEU A 181 5.22 -22.49 -7.07
C LEU A 181 4.94 -23.75 -7.89
N GLY A 182 5.97 -24.41 -8.44
CA GLY A 182 5.82 -25.58 -9.32
C GLY A 182 5.04 -26.73 -8.70
N ALA A 183 5.14 -26.93 -7.38
CA ALA A 183 4.40 -27.97 -6.67
C ALA A 183 2.87 -27.77 -6.69
N PHE A 184 2.39 -26.57 -6.98
CA PHE A 184 0.96 -26.25 -7.13
C PHE A 184 0.48 -26.38 -8.58
N ALA A 185 1.34 -26.73 -9.55
CA ALA A 185 1.00 -26.76 -10.98
C ALA A 185 -0.17 -27.73 -11.29
N GLY A 186 -0.27 -28.82 -10.57
CA GLY A 186 -1.38 -29.78 -10.71
C GLY A 186 -2.76 -29.24 -10.31
N TYR A 187 -2.79 -28.12 -9.60
CA TYR A 187 -4.02 -27.43 -9.20
C TYR A 187 -4.31 -26.19 -10.07
N SER A 188 -3.56 -25.96 -11.15
CA SER A 188 -3.74 -24.82 -12.03
C SER A 188 -4.49 -25.18 -13.30
N ALA A 189 -5.35 -24.29 -13.78
CA ALA A 189 -6.10 -24.45 -15.02
C ALA A 189 -5.19 -24.40 -16.28
N THR A 190 -4.07 -23.71 -16.23
CA THR A 190 -3.15 -23.53 -17.39
C THR A 190 -1.70 -23.97 -17.07
N GLY A 191 -1.34 -24.12 -15.81
CA GLY A 191 0.02 -24.42 -15.37
C GLY A 191 0.93 -23.18 -15.25
N ASN A 192 0.51 -21.99 -15.67
CA ASN A 192 1.29 -20.77 -15.67
C ASN A 192 1.24 -20.04 -14.29
N LEU A 193 1.85 -20.63 -13.25
CA LEU A 193 1.87 -20.05 -11.90
C LEU A 193 3.20 -19.41 -11.52
N THR A 194 4.30 -19.84 -12.16
CA THR A 194 5.65 -19.63 -11.62
C THR A 194 6.69 -19.41 -12.72
N SER A 195 6.40 -18.53 -13.68
CA SER A 195 7.29 -18.28 -14.82
C SER A 195 8.66 -17.69 -14.41
N GLY A 196 8.76 -17.07 -13.23
CA GLY A 196 9.96 -16.36 -12.76
C GLY A 196 10.33 -15.14 -13.61
N ARG A 197 9.43 -14.68 -14.49
CA ARG A 197 9.64 -13.53 -15.38
C ARG A 197 8.71 -12.39 -15.00
N ASP A 198 9.20 -11.16 -15.14
CA ASP A 198 8.36 -9.99 -14.95
C ASP A 198 7.22 -9.95 -15.97
N ASP A 199 6.05 -9.61 -15.51
CA ASP A 199 4.86 -9.32 -16.30
C ASP A 199 4.27 -7.98 -15.88
N TYR A 200 3.54 -7.31 -16.79
CA TYR A 200 3.03 -5.97 -16.57
C TYR A 200 1.55 -5.89 -16.85
N ALA A 201 0.83 -5.19 -15.98
CA ALA A 201 -0.57 -4.83 -16.15
C ALA A 201 -0.76 -3.33 -16.02
N TYR A 202 -1.74 -2.80 -16.75
CA TYR A 202 -2.06 -1.38 -16.79
C TYR A 202 -3.52 -1.20 -16.40
N GLY A 203 -3.80 -0.20 -15.58
CA GLY A 203 -5.14 -0.01 -15.06
C GLY A 203 -5.56 1.45 -14.99
N GLY A 204 -6.87 1.65 -14.79
CA GLY A 204 -7.47 2.96 -14.61
C GLY A 204 -8.63 2.93 -13.64
N GLY A 205 -8.80 4.04 -12.94
CA GLY A 205 -9.89 4.28 -11.99
C GLY A 205 -10.04 5.75 -11.71
N PHE A 206 -10.84 6.09 -10.71
CA PHE A 206 -11.10 7.47 -10.30
C PHE A 206 -10.99 7.61 -8.79
N ARG A 207 -10.56 8.79 -8.35
CA ARG A 207 -10.65 9.24 -6.96
C ARG A 207 -11.50 10.50 -6.89
N GLY A 208 -12.43 10.54 -5.94
CA GLY A 208 -13.21 11.72 -5.60
C GLY A 208 -12.92 12.16 -4.19
N GLY A 209 -13.17 13.45 -3.90
CA GLY A 209 -13.03 13.95 -2.54
C GLY A 209 -13.84 15.20 -2.25
N LEU A 210 -14.03 15.43 -0.96
CA LEU A 210 -14.71 16.56 -0.40
C LEU A 210 -13.92 17.06 0.82
N GLN A 211 -13.83 18.37 0.98
CA GLN A 211 -13.34 19.03 2.19
C GLN A 211 -14.36 20.06 2.65
N TRP A 212 -14.67 20.05 3.93
CA TRP A 212 -15.64 20.95 4.52
C TRP A 212 -15.11 21.54 5.83
N THR A 213 -15.02 22.87 5.89
CA THR A 213 -14.76 23.62 7.12
C THR A 213 -16.06 23.80 7.87
N LEU A 214 -16.32 22.96 8.86
CA LEU A 214 -17.56 22.96 9.66
C LEU A 214 -17.68 24.24 10.50
N ARG A 215 -16.56 24.72 11.00
CA ARG A 215 -16.36 25.99 11.72
C ARG A 215 -14.86 26.30 11.76
N PRO A 216 -14.46 27.54 12.09
CA PRO A 216 -13.04 27.86 12.27
C PRO A 216 -12.34 26.84 13.18
N GLY A 217 -11.25 26.26 12.71
CA GLY A 217 -10.48 25.24 13.41
C GLY A 217 -11.05 23.82 13.40
N LEU A 218 -12.19 23.56 12.74
CA LEU A 218 -12.75 22.21 12.61
C LEU A 218 -13.06 21.88 11.15
N ARG A 219 -12.33 20.94 10.58
CA ARG A 219 -12.44 20.51 9.17
C ARG A 219 -12.83 19.04 9.11
N PHE A 220 -13.62 18.70 8.11
CA PHE A 220 -14.00 17.34 7.76
C PHE A 220 -13.56 17.07 6.33
N GLY A 221 -13.07 15.85 6.07
CA GLY A 221 -12.70 15.35 4.75
C GLY A 221 -13.36 14.02 4.46
N LEU A 222 -13.74 13.82 3.22
CA LEU A 222 -14.22 12.55 2.69
C LEU A 222 -13.51 12.28 1.37
N SER A 223 -13.04 11.06 1.16
CA SER A 223 -12.42 10.63 -0.08
C SER A 223 -12.82 9.21 -0.42
N GLY A 224 -12.90 8.91 -1.70
CA GLY A 224 -13.14 7.55 -2.18
C GLY A 224 -12.42 7.30 -3.49
N GLN A 225 -11.92 6.08 -3.65
CA GLN A 225 -11.31 5.59 -4.88
C GLN A 225 -12.10 4.38 -5.37
N THR A 226 -12.45 4.38 -6.66
CA THR A 226 -12.98 3.17 -7.30
C THR A 226 -11.92 2.06 -7.31
N PRO A 227 -12.28 0.80 -7.55
CA PRO A 227 -11.29 -0.17 -8.01
C PRO A 227 -10.52 0.42 -9.20
N ILE A 228 -9.23 0.08 -9.30
CA ILE A 228 -8.45 0.35 -10.51
C ILE A 228 -8.45 -0.94 -11.31
N TRP A 229 -9.30 -0.96 -12.33
CA TRP A 229 -9.44 -2.11 -13.22
C TRP A 229 -8.22 -2.23 -14.12
N SER A 230 -7.60 -3.39 -14.11
CA SER A 230 -6.31 -3.63 -14.75
C SER A 230 -6.40 -4.68 -15.85
N THR A 231 -5.49 -4.59 -16.81
CA THR A 231 -5.24 -5.69 -17.74
C THR A 231 -4.70 -6.91 -17.00
N ARG A 232 -4.73 -8.07 -17.62
CA ARG A 232 -4.29 -9.33 -16.99
C ARG A 232 -2.78 -9.49 -17.01
N PHE A 233 -2.28 -10.23 -16.02
CA PHE A 233 -0.92 -10.77 -16.04
C PHE A 233 -0.93 -12.09 -16.85
N GLU A 234 -0.62 -12.01 -18.14
CA GLU A 234 -0.73 -13.15 -19.07
C GLU A 234 0.20 -14.31 -18.72
N LYS A 235 1.41 -14.01 -18.21
CA LYS A 235 2.38 -15.03 -17.77
C LYS A 235 1.97 -15.72 -16.49
N TYR A 236 0.92 -15.26 -15.82
CA TYR A 236 0.39 -15.76 -14.54
C TYR A 236 -1.12 -16.04 -14.63
N ASP A 237 -1.61 -16.35 -15.84
CA ASP A 237 -3.01 -16.67 -16.10
C ASP A 237 -3.49 -17.96 -15.37
N GLY A 238 -2.54 -18.78 -14.94
CA GLY A 238 -2.77 -19.97 -14.14
C GLY A 238 -2.60 -19.74 -12.63
N LEU A 239 -2.25 -18.55 -12.18
CA LEU A 239 -2.09 -18.21 -10.76
C LEU A 239 -3.29 -17.42 -10.24
N PHE A 240 -3.54 -16.25 -10.81
CA PHE A 240 -4.61 -15.37 -10.34
C PHE A 240 -5.96 -15.75 -10.97
N ALA A 241 -7.04 -15.58 -10.20
CA ALA A 241 -8.40 -15.78 -10.65
C ALA A 241 -8.68 -15.03 -11.97
N ASP A 242 -9.69 -15.48 -12.72
CA ASP A 242 -10.11 -14.91 -14.00
C ASP A 242 -8.95 -14.77 -15.01
N ARG A 243 -8.04 -15.75 -15.03
CA ARG A 243 -6.89 -15.83 -15.94
C ARG A 243 -5.94 -14.66 -15.82
N GLY A 244 -5.43 -14.41 -14.63
CA GLY A 244 -4.40 -13.41 -14.37
C GLY A 244 -4.94 -12.02 -14.02
N SER A 245 -6.22 -11.88 -13.67
CA SER A 245 -6.79 -10.61 -13.22
C SER A 245 -6.24 -10.23 -11.84
N PHE A 246 -5.77 -9.00 -11.72
CA PHE A 246 -5.32 -8.43 -10.45
C PHE A 246 -5.63 -6.94 -10.42
N ASP A 247 -6.85 -6.61 -10.04
CA ASP A 247 -7.27 -5.22 -9.85
C ASP A 247 -6.72 -4.65 -8.53
N ILE A 248 -6.59 -3.33 -8.46
CA ILE A 248 -6.29 -2.66 -7.19
C ILE A 248 -7.62 -2.35 -6.51
N PRO A 249 -7.84 -2.72 -5.24
CA PRO A 249 -9.11 -2.52 -4.58
C PRO A 249 -9.50 -1.05 -4.48
N GLY A 250 -10.80 -0.81 -4.48
CA GLY A 250 -11.36 0.47 -4.11
C GLY A 250 -11.17 0.75 -2.62
N SER A 251 -11.32 2.02 -2.23
CA SER A 251 -11.24 2.43 -0.83
C SER A 251 -12.10 3.65 -0.56
N VAL A 252 -12.49 3.83 0.69
CA VAL A 252 -13.13 5.05 1.19
C VAL A 252 -12.40 5.52 2.44
N ALA A 253 -12.36 6.83 2.64
CA ALA A 253 -11.73 7.44 3.81
C ALA A 253 -12.52 8.65 4.28
N ALA A 254 -12.63 8.82 5.58
CA ALA A 254 -13.20 9.99 6.23
C ALA A 254 -12.23 10.49 7.30
N GLY A 255 -12.11 11.80 7.45
CA GLY A 255 -11.19 12.39 8.41
C GLY A 255 -11.71 13.67 9.05
N ILE A 256 -11.16 13.95 10.21
CA ILE A 256 -11.40 15.20 10.95
C ILE A 256 -10.04 15.80 11.30
N ALA A 257 -9.93 17.13 11.15
CA ALA A 257 -8.82 17.92 11.62
C ALA A 257 -9.35 19.01 12.57
N PHE A 258 -8.79 19.06 13.79
CA PHE A 258 -9.21 19.99 14.83
C PHE A 258 -8.03 20.79 15.36
N ASP A 259 -8.08 22.11 15.18
CA ASP A 259 -7.07 23.04 15.70
C ASP A 259 -7.38 23.32 17.18
N VAL A 260 -6.67 22.62 18.07
CA VAL A 260 -6.77 22.80 19.54
C VAL A 260 -6.24 24.18 19.96
N THR A 261 -5.18 24.60 19.26
CA THR A 261 -4.59 25.94 19.35
C THR A 261 -4.21 26.40 17.94
N PRO A 262 -3.85 27.69 17.74
CA PRO A 262 -3.34 28.12 16.44
C PRO A 262 -2.07 27.40 15.96
N SER A 263 -1.39 26.66 16.82
CA SER A 263 -0.17 25.93 16.51
C SER A 263 -0.28 24.42 16.60
N VAL A 264 -1.40 23.86 17.12
CA VAL A 264 -1.56 22.41 17.32
C VAL A 264 -2.86 21.95 16.66
N THR A 265 -2.74 21.04 15.72
CA THR A 265 -3.86 20.37 15.04
C THR A 265 -3.84 18.89 15.40
N LEU A 266 -4.97 18.37 15.81
CA LEU A 266 -5.23 16.94 15.99
C LEU A 266 -5.96 16.39 14.76
N LEU A 267 -5.59 15.18 14.35
CA LEU A 267 -6.14 14.49 13.19
C LEU A 267 -6.69 13.14 13.61
N ALA A 268 -7.83 12.77 13.03
CA ALA A 268 -8.40 11.43 13.20
C ALA A 268 -9.03 11.02 11.87
N ASP A 269 -8.57 9.91 11.30
CA ASP A 269 -9.06 9.36 10.04
C ASP A 269 -9.53 7.92 10.23
N TYR A 270 -10.50 7.54 9.43
CA TYR A 270 -10.94 6.17 9.21
C TYR A 270 -10.83 5.85 7.72
N HIS A 271 -10.19 4.71 7.38
CA HIS A 271 -10.12 4.20 6.02
C HIS A 271 -10.71 2.79 5.98
N HIS A 272 -11.37 2.47 4.86
CA HIS A 272 -11.82 1.12 4.55
C HIS A 272 -11.34 0.73 3.16
N ILE A 273 -10.66 -0.43 3.05
CA ILE A 273 -10.08 -0.94 1.82
C ILE A 273 -10.77 -2.25 1.46
N PHE A 274 -11.39 -2.31 0.28
CA PHE A 274 -12.22 -3.42 -0.19
C PHE A 274 -11.38 -4.55 -0.79
N TYR A 275 -10.48 -5.17 -0.02
CA TYR A 275 -9.65 -6.28 -0.50
C TYR A 275 -10.46 -7.51 -0.93
N SER A 276 -11.56 -7.81 -0.24
CA SER A 276 -12.43 -8.95 -0.54
C SER A 276 -13.11 -8.83 -1.91
N ALA A 277 -13.23 -7.62 -2.45
CA ALA A 277 -13.82 -7.36 -3.76
C ALA A 277 -12.90 -7.71 -4.94
N VAL A 278 -11.60 -7.97 -4.69
CA VAL A 278 -10.62 -8.34 -5.72
C VAL A 278 -10.39 -9.85 -5.68
N PRO A 279 -10.85 -10.63 -6.68
CA PRO A 279 -10.78 -12.10 -6.66
C PRO A 279 -9.40 -12.68 -6.38
N ALA A 280 -8.33 -12.11 -6.98
CA ALA A 280 -6.95 -12.54 -6.76
C ALA A 280 -6.48 -12.39 -5.30
N VAL A 281 -7.12 -11.51 -4.53
CA VAL A 281 -6.77 -11.21 -3.13
C VAL A 281 -7.80 -11.83 -2.18
N GLY A 282 -9.10 -11.59 -2.42
CA GLY A 282 -10.20 -11.93 -1.51
C GLY A 282 -10.75 -13.34 -1.64
N ASN A 283 -10.63 -13.99 -2.80
CA ASN A 283 -11.11 -15.36 -2.94
C ASN A 283 -10.44 -16.28 -1.92
N SER A 284 -11.16 -17.31 -1.46
CA SER A 284 -10.63 -18.31 -0.54
C SER A 284 -9.28 -18.84 -1.01
N SER A 285 -8.29 -18.83 -0.14
CA SER A 285 -6.96 -19.40 -0.43
C SER A 285 -7.00 -20.92 -0.67
N LEU A 286 -8.08 -21.57 -0.27
CA LEU A 286 -8.29 -23.02 -0.33
C LEU A 286 -9.25 -23.46 -1.46
N ALA A 287 -9.67 -22.59 -2.36
CA ALA A 287 -10.59 -22.91 -3.45
C ALA A 287 -10.06 -24.04 -4.34
N PHE A 288 -8.73 -24.11 -4.55
CA PHE A 288 -8.10 -25.18 -5.33
C PHE A 288 -8.27 -26.57 -4.71
N LEU A 289 -8.37 -26.68 -3.38
CA LEU A 289 -8.66 -27.94 -2.69
C LEU A 289 -10.15 -28.32 -2.78
N ALA A 290 -11.02 -27.34 -2.99
CA ALA A 290 -12.44 -27.57 -3.23
C ALA A 290 -12.77 -27.86 -4.71
N GLY A 291 -11.74 -28.03 -5.56
CA GLY A 291 -11.89 -28.38 -6.97
C GLY A 291 -11.95 -27.19 -7.93
N THR A 292 -11.77 -25.95 -7.47
CA THR A 292 -11.69 -24.77 -8.34
C THR A 292 -10.21 -24.42 -8.55
N PRO A 293 -9.63 -24.71 -9.73
CA PRO A 293 -8.20 -24.54 -9.95
C PRO A 293 -7.78 -23.08 -9.90
N PHE A 294 -6.48 -22.84 -9.58
CA PHE A 294 -5.86 -21.54 -9.79
C PHE A 294 -6.06 -21.08 -11.25
N GLY A 295 -6.23 -19.80 -11.47
CA GLY A 295 -6.48 -19.20 -12.78
C GLY A 295 -7.93 -19.27 -13.25
N ALA A 296 -8.77 -20.16 -12.69
CA ALA A 296 -10.19 -20.22 -13.02
C ALA A 296 -10.97 -19.03 -12.44
N SER A 297 -12.18 -18.80 -12.97
CA SER A 297 -13.16 -17.92 -12.33
C SER A 297 -13.52 -18.48 -10.95
N GLY A 298 -13.43 -17.69 -9.90
CA GLY A 298 -13.55 -18.17 -8.52
C GLY A 298 -12.35 -18.98 -8.01
N GLY A 299 -11.26 -19.06 -8.78
CA GLY A 299 -9.99 -19.68 -8.36
C GLY A 299 -9.41 -19.02 -7.11
N SER A 300 -8.46 -19.70 -6.47
CA SER A 300 -7.88 -19.23 -5.21
C SER A 300 -7.24 -17.84 -5.33
N GLY A 301 -7.53 -17.00 -4.32
CA GLY A 301 -6.78 -15.80 -3.97
C GLY A 301 -5.98 -16.02 -2.70
N PHE A 302 -5.72 -14.95 -1.97
CA PHE A 302 -5.02 -15.01 -0.66
C PHE A 302 -5.99 -15.20 0.52
N GLY A 303 -7.30 -15.13 0.33
CA GLY A 303 -8.31 -15.21 1.39
C GLY A 303 -8.38 -13.97 2.27
N TRP A 304 -7.92 -12.80 1.76
CA TRP A 304 -7.92 -11.58 2.54
C TRP A 304 -9.32 -11.01 2.72
N ARG A 305 -9.55 -10.52 3.93
CA ARG A 305 -10.73 -9.72 4.29
C ARG A 305 -10.46 -8.25 4.02
N ASP A 306 -11.52 -7.46 4.01
CA ASP A 306 -11.41 -6.00 3.98
C ASP A 306 -10.63 -5.49 5.19
N VAL A 307 -9.95 -4.38 5.00
CA VAL A 307 -9.12 -3.74 6.03
C VAL A 307 -9.75 -2.43 6.44
N ASP A 308 -9.99 -2.32 7.75
CA ASP A 308 -10.38 -1.09 8.43
C ASP A 308 -9.15 -0.48 9.10
N VAL A 309 -8.91 0.82 8.89
CA VAL A 309 -7.80 1.55 9.47
C VAL A 309 -8.33 2.73 10.27
N VAL A 310 -7.84 2.90 11.49
CA VAL A 310 -8.03 4.12 12.28
C VAL A 310 -6.66 4.77 12.44
N ALA A 311 -6.50 6.00 11.98
CA ALA A 311 -5.28 6.77 12.10
C ALA A 311 -5.48 8.02 12.95
N LEU A 312 -4.57 8.26 13.87
CA LEU A 312 -4.53 9.43 14.74
C LEU A 312 -3.20 10.17 14.52
N GLY A 313 -3.29 11.49 14.37
CA GLY A 313 -2.11 12.31 14.12
C GLY A 313 -2.14 13.61 14.93
N VAL A 314 -0.96 14.16 15.16
CA VAL A 314 -0.78 15.50 15.68
C VAL A 314 0.24 16.24 14.83
N SER A 315 -0.09 17.47 14.48
CA SER A 315 0.80 18.43 13.83
C SER A 315 1.00 19.62 14.77
N TRP A 316 2.25 19.89 15.14
CA TRP A 316 2.59 20.99 16.03
C TRP A 316 3.59 21.94 15.34
N ARG A 317 3.13 23.14 15.04
CA ARG A 317 3.98 24.25 14.58
C ARG A 317 4.75 24.79 15.77
N ALA A 318 5.92 24.19 16.04
CA ALA A 318 6.76 24.51 17.19
C ALA A 318 7.38 25.89 17.07
N THR A 319 7.74 26.32 15.84
CA THR A 319 8.18 27.66 15.51
C THR A 319 7.57 28.12 14.18
N THR A 320 7.91 29.31 13.70
CA THR A 320 7.51 29.77 12.36
C THR A 320 8.05 28.89 11.23
N ASP A 321 9.17 28.20 11.46
CA ASP A 321 9.90 27.45 10.44
C ASP A 321 9.94 25.94 10.70
N LEU A 322 9.53 25.48 11.89
CA LEU A 322 9.57 24.08 12.28
C LEU A 322 8.18 23.57 12.67
N THR A 323 7.72 22.55 11.98
CA THR A 323 6.54 21.76 12.36
C THR A 323 6.98 20.34 12.74
N LEU A 324 6.55 19.88 13.89
CA LEU A 324 6.76 18.51 14.38
C LEU A 324 5.47 17.71 14.25
N ARG A 325 5.60 16.41 13.99
CA ARG A 325 4.45 15.51 13.82
C ARG A 325 4.68 14.21 14.57
N ALA A 326 3.59 13.61 15.00
CA ALA A 326 3.57 12.23 15.47
C ALA A 326 2.22 11.59 15.07
N GLY A 327 2.22 10.29 14.88
CA GLY A 327 1.03 9.56 14.52
C GLY A 327 1.04 8.12 15.00
N TYR A 328 -0.16 7.59 15.12
CA TYR A 328 -0.44 6.18 15.36
C TYR A 328 -1.58 5.74 14.47
N SER A 329 -1.44 4.59 13.81
CA SER A 329 -2.58 3.96 13.16
C SER A 329 -2.67 2.48 13.53
N HIS A 330 -3.90 1.98 13.51
CA HIS A 330 -4.22 0.58 13.71
C HIS A 330 -5.12 0.09 12.60
N ASN A 331 -4.77 -1.04 12.00
CA ASN A 331 -5.60 -1.70 11.00
C ASN A 331 -5.99 -3.11 11.42
N THR A 332 -7.14 -3.57 10.95
CA THR A 332 -7.58 -4.95 11.08
C THR A 332 -6.68 -5.88 10.26
N ASP A 333 -6.51 -7.11 10.73
CA ASP A 333 -5.72 -8.13 10.05
C ASP A 333 -6.49 -8.70 8.84
N PRO A 334 -5.97 -8.59 7.61
CA PRO A 334 -6.61 -9.18 6.44
C PRO A 334 -6.55 -10.71 6.42
N ILE A 335 -5.56 -11.33 7.06
CA ILE A 335 -5.25 -12.75 6.96
C ILE A 335 -5.89 -13.53 8.11
N SER A 336 -6.68 -14.55 7.79
CA SER A 336 -7.22 -15.46 8.82
C SER A 336 -6.28 -16.63 9.10
N SER A 337 -6.42 -17.26 10.28
CA SER A 337 -5.60 -18.41 10.67
C SER A 337 -5.71 -19.64 9.74
N ARG A 338 -6.78 -19.74 8.94
CA ARG A 338 -6.93 -20.81 7.95
C ARG A 338 -6.23 -20.55 6.63
N ASP A 339 -5.89 -19.28 6.34
CA ASP A 339 -5.35 -18.85 5.05
C ASP A 339 -3.81 -18.74 5.05
N VAL A 340 -3.13 -19.19 6.12
CA VAL A 340 -1.69 -19.01 6.32
C VAL A 340 -0.81 -19.65 5.25
N LEU A 341 -1.25 -20.74 4.60
CA LEU A 341 -0.41 -21.49 3.65
C LEU A 341 0.00 -20.64 2.44
N LEU A 342 -0.96 -20.05 1.70
CA LEU A 342 -0.65 -19.20 0.54
C LEU A 342 -0.12 -17.83 0.97
N ASN A 343 -0.47 -17.38 2.17
CA ASN A 343 0.01 -16.11 2.72
C ASN A 343 1.48 -16.14 3.17
N ILE A 344 2.15 -17.28 3.12
CA ILE A 344 3.62 -17.33 3.13
C ILE A 344 4.20 -16.46 2.00
N LEU A 345 3.53 -16.38 0.84
CA LEU A 345 3.96 -15.55 -0.29
C LEU A 345 3.74 -14.06 -0.08
N ALA A 346 2.70 -13.69 0.69
CA ALA A 346 2.31 -12.30 0.90
C ALA A 346 1.84 -12.07 2.35
N PRO A 347 2.74 -12.15 3.35
CA PRO A 347 2.38 -12.09 4.77
C PRO A 347 2.09 -10.65 5.22
N ALA A 348 0.90 -10.12 4.89
CA ALA A 348 0.43 -8.80 5.32
C ALA A 348 -0.17 -8.88 6.73
N VAL A 349 0.65 -9.15 7.73
CA VAL A 349 0.21 -9.47 9.09
C VAL A 349 0.34 -8.32 10.11
N VAL A 350 0.83 -7.15 9.69
CA VAL A 350 1.03 -6.02 10.64
C VAL A 350 -0.26 -5.23 10.86
N THR A 351 -0.40 -4.68 12.06
CA THR A 351 -1.62 -3.98 12.51
C THR A 351 -1.37 -2.60 13.11
N ASP A 352 -0.23 -2.39 13.75
CA ASP A 352 0.03 -1.16 14.52
C ASP A 352 1.19 -0.38 13.91
N HIS A 353 0.99 0.92 13.65
CA HIS A 353 1.99 1.78 13.03
C HIS A 353 2.24 3.01 13.91
N LEU A 354 3.49 3.26 14.21
CA LEU A 354 3.95 4.42 14.95
C LEU A 354 4.82 5.27 14.05
N SER A 355 4.61 6.57 14.01
CA SER A 355 5.42 7.47 13.22
C SER A 355 5.72 8.79 13.91
N THR A 356 6.79 9.42 13.45
CA THR A 356 7.14 10.79 13.79
C THR A 356 7.69 11.49 12.56
N GLY A 357 7.56 12.82 12.50
CA GLY A 357 8.03 13.59 11.38
C GLY A 357 8.34 15.03 11.74
N LEU A 358 9.03 15.69 10.83
CA LEU A 358 9.26 17.12 10.90
C LEU A 358 9.22 17.76 9.52
N SER A 359 8.81 19.01 9.45
CA SER A 359 8.97 19.89 8.30
C SER A 359 9.76 21.10 8.73
N TRP A 360 10.81 21.42 7.99
CA TRP A 360 11.65 22.60 8.22
C TRP A 360 11.64 23.51 7.00
N ARG A 361 11.16 24.73 7.18
CA ARG A 361 11.23 25.78 6.17
C ARG A 361 12.68 26.25 6.05
N LEU A 362 13.29 26.00 4.90
CA LEU A 362 14.69 26.37 4.61
C LEU A 362 14.79 27.83 4.14
N THR A 363 13.81 28.25 3.33
CA THR A 363 13.67 29.61 2.79
C THR A 363 12.20 30.00 2.75
N GLY A 364 11.87 31.21 2.26
CA GLY A 364 10.48 31.61 2.01
C GLY A 364 9.71 30.66 1.06
N ASN A 365 10.42 29.99 0.17
CA ASN A 365 9.86 29.16 -0.90
C ASN A 365 10.17 27.68 -0.79
N SER A 366 11.12 27.26 0.04
CA SER A 366 11.55 25.85 0.10
C SER A 366 11.47 25.28 1.49
N GLY A 367 11.16 23.99 1.57
CA GLY A 367 11.10 23.21 2.79
C GLY A 367 11.71 21.83 2.63
N PHE A 368 12.11 21.26 3.75
CA PHE A 368 12.59 19.88 3.88
C PHE A 368 11.70 19.15 4.88
N ASP A 369 11.34 17.93 4.55
CA ASP A 369 10.51 17.06 5.36
C ASP A 369 11.26 15.78 5.69
N LEU A 370 11.07 15.26 6.90
CA LEU A 370 11.58 13.97 7.35
C LEU A 370 10.47 13.23 8.09
N ALA A 371 10.37 11.93 7.85
CA ALA A 371 9.49 11.05 8.62
C ALA A 371 10.19 9.73 8.93
N LEU A 372 9.93 9.19 10.11
CA LEU A 372 10.35 7.87 10.54
C LEU A 372 9.12 7.09 10.98
N GLY A 373 9.03 5.84 10.54
CA GLY A 373 7.96 4.91 10.88
C GLY A 373 8.51 3.61 11.47
N TRP A 374 7.81 3.08 12.44
CA TRP A 374 8.06 1.77 13.02
C TRP A 374 6.76 1.01 13.21
N VAL A 375 6.77 -0.25 12.82
CA VAL A 375 5.68 -1.19 12.94
C VAL A 375 6.16 -2.36 13.77
N PRO A 376 5.65 -2.55 14.98
CA PRO A 376 6.02 -3.67 15.85
C PRO A 376 5.75 -5.02 15.18
N ARG A 377 6.53 -6.02 15.56
CA ARG A 377 6.32 -7.38 15.06
C ARG A 377 4.95 -7.90 15.44
N HIS A 378 4.20 -8.36 14.46
CA HIS A 378 2.91 -9.01 14.63
C HIS A 378 2.95 -10.41 14.01
N HIS A 379 2.06 -11.30 14.47
CA HIS A 379 2.01 -12.71 14.12
C HIS A 379 0.60 -13.14 13.74
N VAL A 380 0.49 -13.95 12.68
CA VAL A 380 -0.71 -14.73 12.39
C VAL A 380 -0.34 -16.20 12.37
N VAL A 381 -0.98 -16.95 13.26
CA VAL A 381 -0.73 -18.37 13.45
C VAL A 381 -1.91 -19.18 12.94
N GLY A 382 -1.63 -20.21 12.17
CA GLY A 382 -2.65 -21.13 11.65
C GLY A 382 -2.09 -22.52 11.39
N VAL A 383 -2.93 -23.35 10.76
CA VAL A 383 -2.59 -24.73 10.42
C VAL A 383 -2.82 -24.93 8.92
N SER A 384 -1.82 -25.49 8.22
CA SER A 384 -1.99 -25.87 6.81
C SER A 384 -3.08 -26.94 6.68
N PRO A 385 -3.77 -27.00 5.52
CA PRO A 385 -4.74 -28.08 5.27
C PRO A 385 -4.12 -29.46 5.48
N ALA A 386 -4.93 -30.44 5.91
CA ALA A 386 -4.48 -31.82 6.13
C ALA A 386 -3.81 -32.44 4.90
N ALA A 387 -4.29 -32.09 3.69
CA ALA A 387 -3.68 -32.49 2.42
C ALA A 387 -2.21 -32.02 2.26
N PHE A 388 -1.80 -31.00 3.01
CA PHE A 388 -0.43 -30.45 3.07
C PHE A 388 0.27 -30.76 4.38
N GLY A 389 -0.23 -31.72 5.16
CA GLY A 389 0.42 -32.24 6.37
C GLY A 389 -0.05 -31.65 7.69
N GLY A 390 -1.01 -30.70 7.71
CA GLY A 390 -1.55 -30.15 8.96
C GLY A 390 -0.48 -29.43 9.82
N GLN A 391 0.50 -28.81 9.17
CA GLN A 391 1.62 -28.14 9.84
C GLN A 391 1.15 -26.83 10.48
N ARG A 392 1.65 -26.52 11.68
CA ARG A 392 1.49 -25.19 12.26
C ARG A 392 2.42 -24.21 11.52
N ILE A 393 1.84 -23.13 11.04
CA ILE A 393 2.53 -22.05 10.31
C ILE A 393 2.32 -20.76 11.11
N ASP A 394 3.41 -20.08 11.41
CA ASP A 394 3.44 -18.79 12.08
C ASP A 394 4.06 -17.77 11.11
N LEU A 395 3.24 -16.86 10.60
CA LEU A 395 3.66 -15.74 9.76
C LEU A 395 3.94 -14.54 10.64
N SER A 396 5.10 -13.92 10.48
CA SER A 396 5.41 -12.72 11.25
C SER A 396 6.09 -11.65 10.39
N MET A 397 5.83 -10.38 10.72
CA MET A 397 6.45 -9.24 10.09
C MET A 397 6.66 -8.10 11.09
N GLU A 398 7.75 -7.36 10.93
CA GLU A 398 7.98 -6.04 11.51
C GLU A 398 8.48 -5.10 10.41
N GLN A 399 8.29 -3.76 10.58
CA GLN A 399 8.67 -2.83 9.51
C GLN A 399 9.33 -1.58 10.07
N TYR A 400 10.24 -1.03 9.27
CA TYR A 400 10.88 0.26 9.48
C TYR A 400 10.75 1.10 8.22
N GLU A 401 10.53 2.38 8.40
CA GLU A 401 10.41 3.33 7.30
C GLU A 401 11.17 4.62 7.63
N ALA A 402 11.88 5.15 6.62
CA ALA A 402 12.47 6.47 6.68
C ALA A 402 12.18 7.21 5.38
N SER A 403 11.54 8.37 5.47
CA SER A 403 11.17 9.20 4.32
C SER A 403 11.80 10.57 4.43
N ALA A 404 12.38 11.05 3.32
CA ALA A 404 12.87 12.40 3.17
C ALA A 404 12.16 13.08 2.02
N GLY A 405 11.73 14.34 2.21
CA GLY A 405 10.99 15.11 1.23
C GLY A 405 11.57 16.51 1.04
N TYR A 406 11.33 17.07 -0.12
CA TYR A 406 11.64 18.46 -0.45
C TYR A 406 10.43 19.11 -1.10
N SER A 407 10.11 20.31 -0.66
CA SER A 407 9.02 21.13 -1.19
C SER A 407 9.53 22.45 -1.73
N TYR A 408 8.99 22.88 -2.88
CA TYR A 408 9.25 24.21 -3.43
C TYR A 408 7.94 24.88 -3.83
N ARG A 409 7.68 26.07 -3.29
CA ARG A 409 6.52 26.93 -3.57
C ARG A 409 6.90 28.05 -4.51
N PHE A 410 6.04 28.39 -5.47
CA PHE A 410 6.32 29.41 -6.50
C PHE A 410 5.09 30.26 -6.83
#